data_313ac322b4193f7e9b73e4e364999038
#
_entry.id   313ac322b4193f7e9b73e4e364999038
#
_cell.length_a   1.000
_cell.length_b   1.000
_cell.length_c   1.000
_cell.angle_alpha   90.00
_cell.angle_beta   90.00
_cell.angle_gamma   90.00
#
_symmetry.space_group_name_H-M   'P 1'
#
loop_
_entity.id
_entity.type
_entity.pdbx_description
1 polymer ?
#
loop_
_entity_poly.entity_id
_entity_poly.type
_entity_poly.pdbx_seq_one_letter_code
_entity_poly.pdbx_strand_id
1 'polypeptide(L)'
;MKAGFISLGCSKNLVDTEVMLGIIQQNGIELVNDPAEADILIVNTCAFIESAKTESITTVLNMAEYKEPGKGKCKSVIIAGCLGQRYGQELLDDLPEVDGIIGTGSWNRIMEAINETLAGNRVVINSQNEIIYDASVPRIPTTPAYTAYVKIAEGCNNRCAFCAIPLIRGKFRSRTIEDIHQEVQQLVDKGVREIVLIAQDTTNYGHDLYGKPSLAALLKDLCQIKDIKWLRTLYSYPKFFTDELIDLIAQEEKLVKYVDIPLQHANNEILRAMHRPDTKEEISTLLAKLRQRIPGVVIRSTFIVGFPGETEAQYQELKAFLEEQRFDHVGIFTYSKEEDTAAAEMPNQVPEEIMEDRYHDLKATQSLISQELNQQLEGQVLEVLVEGHTDEGMPYGRSYRQADDVDDNVYIEDDTTSKVGDMVKVRILQGFTEDLVGELADV
;
A
#
# COMPACT_ATOMS: atom_id res chain seq x y z
N MET A 1 6.14 22.07 -23.13
CA MET A 1 6.72 21.84 -21.79
C MET A 1 6.47 20.39 -21.43
N LYS A 2 7.45 19.70 -20.90
CA LYS A 2 7.41 18.28 -20.58
C LYS A 2 7.65 18.05 -19.08
N ALA A 3 6.88 17.16 -18.46
CA ALA A 3 7.05 16.78 -17.06
C ALA A 3 7.32 15.28 -16.92
N GLY A 4 8.33 14.92 -16.15
CA GLY A 4 8.62 13.56 -15.73
C GLY A 4 8.24 13.36 -14.27
N PHE A 5 7.73 12.16 -13.95
CA PHE A 5 7.29 11.79 -12.60
C PHE A 5 7.97 10.50 -12.13
N ILE A 6 8.33 10.48 -10.85
CA ILE A 6 8.73 9.26 -10.16
C ILE A 6 7.86 9.15 -8.92
N SER A 7 7.21 7.99 -8.75
CA SER A 7 6.37 7.69 -7.59
C SER A 7 7.05 6.65 -6.71
N LEU A 8 7.33 7.02 -5.47
CA LEU A 8 7.93 6.15 -4.47
C LEU A 8 6.92 5.88 -3.34
N GLY A 9 7.19 4.82 -2.59
CA GLY A 9 6.41 4.45 -1.42
C GLY A 9 5.17 3.62 -1.73
N CYS A 10 4.06 3.89 -1.08
CA CYS A 10 2.88 3.02 -1.05
C CYS A 10 1.81 3.40 -2.10
N SER A 11 0.81 2.51 -2.27
CA SER A 11 -0.34 2.72 -3.15
C SER A 11 -1.11 4.03 -2.91
N LYS A 12 -1.08 4.60 -1.68
CA LYS A 12 -1.69 5.92 -1.41
C LYS A 12 -0.90 7.05 -2.08
N ASN A 13 0.44 6.96 -2.09
CA ASN A 13 1.30 7.88 -2.83
C ASN A 13 1.10 7.74 -4.34
N LEU A 14 0.95 6.51 -4.83
CA LEU A 14 0.68 6.25 -6.24
C LEU A 14 -0.60 6.95 -6.70
N VAL A 15 -1.70 6.82 -5.94
CA VAL A 15 -2.95 7.53 -6.24
C VAL A 15 -2.76 9.05 -6.22
N ASP A 16 -1.98 9.60 -5.28
CA ASP A 16 -1.67 11.04 -5.26
C ASP A 16 -0.87 11.45 -6.52
N THR A 17 0.07 10.62 -6.99
CA THR A 17 0.78 10.82 -8.26
C THR A 17 -0.19 10.85 -9.43
N GLU A 18 -1.07 9.88 -9.56
CA GLU A 18 -2.02 9.76 -10.67
C GLU A 18 -2.97 10.94 -10.75
N VAL A 19 -3.38 11.49 -9.61
CA VAL A 19 -4.16 12.74 -9.53
C VAL A 19 -3.32 13.94 -10.01
N MET A 20 -2.07 14.08 -9.55
CA MET A 20 -1.19 15.16 -10.01
C MET A 20 -0.90 15.06 -11.51
N LEU A 21 -0.68 13.85 -12.04
CA LEU A 21 -0.52 13.61 -13.49
C LEU A 21 -1.75 14.09 -14.28
N GLY A 22 -2.94 13.78 -13.78
CA GLY A 22 -4.20 14.23 -14.40
C GLY A 22 -4.31 15.75 -14.45
N ILE A 23 -4.00 16.44 -13.37
CA ILE A 23 -4.01 17.90 -13.29
C ILE A 23 -2.98 18.50 -14.26
N ILE A 24 -1.77 17.98 -14.31
CA ILE A 24 -0.68 18.47 -15.17
C ILE A 24 -1.04 18.29 -16.65
N GLN A 25 -1.56 17.13 -17.04
CA GLN A 25 -1.98 16.87 -18.41
C GLN A 25 -3.14 17.78 -18.84
N GLN A 26 -4.13 17.99 -17.95
CA GLN A 26 -5.26 18.88 -18.21
C GLN A 26 -4.81 20.34 -18.44
N ASN A 27 -3.68 20.75 -17.85
CA ASN A 27 -3.08 22.07 -18.06
C ASN A 27 -2.12 22.14 -19.27
N GLY A 28 -2.14 21.13 -20.15
CA GLY A 28 -1.42 21.14 -21.42
C GLY A 28 0.09 20.87 -21.32
N ILE A 29 0.56 20.27 -20.20
CA ILE A 29 1.93 19.80 -20.04
C ILE A 29 1.99 18.34 -20.50
N GLU A 30 2.93 18.03 -21.39
CA GLU A 30 3.20 16.68 -21.89
C GLU A 30 3.90 15.85 -20.82
N LEU A 31 3.43 14.63 -20.58
CA LEU A 31 4.06 13.68 -19.67
C LEU A 31 5.08 12.82 -20.41
N VAL A 32 6.27 12.65 -19.85
CA VAL A 32 7.38 11.87 -20.43
C VAL A 32 7.95 10.87 -19.42
N ASN A 33 8.38 9.72 -19.92
CA ASN A 33 8.98 8.68 -19.10
C ASN A 33 10.52 8.84 -18.99
N ASP A 34 11.16 9.46 -20.01
CA ASP A 34 12.60 9.70 -19.98
C ASP A 34 12.89 11.00 -19.21
N PRO A 35 13.56 10.94 -18.05
CA PRO A 35 13.90 12.14 -17.27
C PRO A 35 14.77 13.15 -18.07
N ALA A 36 15.59 12.66 -19.02
CA ALA A 36 16.43 13.52 -19.83
C ALA A 36 15.63 14.44 -20.77
N GLU A 37 14.39 14.06 -21.11
CA GLU A 37 13.50 14.85 -21.93
C GLU A 37 12.62 15.84 -21.16
N ALA A 38 12.57 15.71 -19.83
CA ALA A 38 11.69 16.52 -19.01
C ALA A 38 12.23 17.94 -18.77
N ASP A 39 11.37 18.95 -18.87
CA ASP A 39 11.66 20.31 -18.39
C ASP A 39 11.50 20.42 -16.87
N ILE A 40 10.63 19.55 -16.29
CA ILE A 40 10.31 19.50 -14.86
C ILE A 40 10.34 18.05 -14.43
N LEU A 41 11.01 17.76 -13.32
CA LEU A 41 11.02 16.45 -12.68
C LEU A 41 10.34 16.54 -11.31
N ILE A 42 9.38 15.66 -11.07
CA ILE A 42 8.62 15.61 -9.82
C ILE A 42 8.82 14.23 -9.20
N VAL A 43 9.30 14.19 -7.96
CA VAL A 43 9.48 12.96 -7.20
C VAL A 43 8.47 12.93 -6.07
N ASN A 44 7.48 12.04 -6.15
CA ASN A 44 6.54 11.80 -5.07
C ASN A 44 7.18 10.81 -4.08
N THR A 45 7.45 11.27 -2.88
CA THR A 45 8.37 10.69 -1.91
C THR A 45 7.67 10.04 -0.73
N CYS A 46 8.34 9.07 -0.11
CA CYS A 46 7.94 8.43 1.14
C CYS A 46 8.78 8.98 2.32
N ALA A 47 8.17 9.03 3.52
CA ALA A 47 8.85 9.41 4.76
C ALA A 47 8.34 8.59 5.95
N PHE A 48 7.95 7.34 5.71
CA PHE A 48 7.35 6.49 6.74
C PHE A 48 8.40 5.79 7.61
N ILE A 49 9.50 5.33 6.99
CA ILE A 49 10.65 4.70 7.67
C ILE A 49 11.96 5.23 7.10
N GLU A 50 13.06 5.06 7.84
CA GLU A 50 14.38 5.60 7.48
C GLU A 50 14.86 5.15 6.09
N SER A 51 14.72 3.86 5.77
CA SER A 51 15.10 3.34 4.44
C SER A 51 14.34 4.01 3.30
N ALA A 52 13.04 4.27 3.47
CA ALA A 52 12.23 4.96 2.46
C ALA A 52 12.57 6.46 2.34
N LYS A 53 13.03 7.10 3.43
CA LYS A 53 13.58 8.47 3.38
C LYS A 53 14.87 8.51 2.58
N THR A 54 15.78 7.59 2.86
CA THR A 54 17.06 7.46 2.13
C THR A 54 16.85 7.20 0.64
N GLU A 55 15.94 6.29 0.27
CA GLU A 55 15.55 6.05 -1.12
C GLU A 55 15.01 7.32 -1.77
N SER A 56 14.11 8.02 -1.09
CA SER A 56 13.49 9.25 -1.58
C SER A 56 14.53 10.35 -1.85
N ILE A 57 15.42 10.61 -0.90
CA ILE A 57 16.48 11.62 -1.04
C ILE A 57 17.45 11.24 -2.18
N THR A 58 17.88 9.98 -2.22
CA THR A 58 18.77 9.48 -3.27
C THR A 58 18.14 9.65 -4.65
N THR A 59 16.87 9.31 -4.80
CA THR A 59 16.14 9.47 -6.06
C THR A 59 16.03 10.94 -6.47
N VAL A 60 15.72 11.83 -5.52
CA VAL A 60 15.66 13.29 -5.78
C VAL A 60 17.01 13.81 -6.27
N LEU A 61 18.11 13.44 -5.63
CA LEU A 61 19.46 13.87 -6.04
C LEU A 61 19.84 13.34 -7.43
N ASN A 62 19.51 12.07 -7.73
CA ASN A 62 19.70 11.51 -9.07
C ASN A 62 18.87 12.26 -10.13
N MET A 63 17.66 12.69 -9.81
CA MET A 63 16.85 13.50 -10.73
C MET A 63 17.39 14.92 -10.90
N ALA A 64 17.99 15.48 -9.87
CA ALA A 64 18.62 16.79 -9.94
C ALA A 64 19.82 16.85 -10.89
N GLU A 65 20.49 15.73 -11.14
CA GLU A 65 21.58 15.64 -12.12
C GLU A 65 21.14 16.00 -13.55
N TYR A 66 19.87 15.82 -13.90
CA TYR A 66 19.33 16.20 -15.21
C TYR A 66 19.24 17.73 -15.44
N LYS A 67 19.56 18.53 -14.41
CA LYS A 67 19.76 19.98 -14.54
C LYS A 67 21.14 20.32 -15.10
N GLU A 68 22.10 19.36 -15.05
CA GLU A 68 23.46 19.57 -15.55
C GLU A 68 23.50 19.59 -17.09
N PRO A 69 24.34 20.46 -17.68
CA PRO A 69 24.50 20.51 -19.11
C PRO A 69 24.97 19.17 -19.70
N GLY A 70 24.23 18.64 -20.65
CA GLY A 70 24.55 17.38 -21.35
C GLY A 70 23.92 16.13 -20.73
N LYS A 71 23.35 16.20 -19.52
CA LYS A 71 22.59 15.09 -18.92
C LYS A 71 21.09 15.18 -19.22
N GLY A 72 20.53 16.39 -19.27
CA GLY A 72 19.10 16.59 -19.51
C GLY A 72 18.71 18.02 -19.85
N LYS A 73 17.42 18.29 -19.80
CA LYS A 73 16.81 19.61 -20.06
C LYS A 73 16.09 20.17 -18.84
N CYS A 74 16.20 19.49 -17.70
CA CYS A 74 15.46 19.81 -16.49
C CYS A 74 15.80 21.22 -15.99
N LYS A 75 14.75 21.99 -15.71
CA LYS A 75 14.85 23.36 -15.16
C LYS A 75 14.40 23.41 -13.71
N SER A 76 13.58 22.47 -13.31
CA SER A 76 12.98 22.44 -11.97
C SER A 76 12.82 21.01 -11.48
N VAL A 77 13.25 20.77 -10.23
CA VAL A 77 13.05 19.53 -9.48
C VAL A 77 12.13 19.82 -8.30
N ILE A 78 11.02 19.11 -8.21
CA ILE A 78 9.99 19.28 -7.18
C ILE A 78 9.86 17.99 -6.37
N ILE A 79 9.95 18.10 -5.05
CA ILE A 79 9.62 17.02 -4.12
C ILE A 79 8.13 17.12 -3.81
N ALA A 80 7.38 16.02 -4.00
CA ALA A 80 6.01 15.87 -3.56
C ALA A 80 5.87 14.78 -2.49
N GLY A 81 4.74 14.76 -1.79
CA GLY A 81 4.36 13.65 -0.93
C GLY A 81 4.81 13.73 0.52
N CYS A 82 5.04 12.55 1.10
CA CYS A 82 5.21 12.40 2.55
C CYS A 82 6.46 13.10 3.09
N LEU A 83 7.59 13.04 2.38
CA LEU A 83 8.83 13.69 2.81
C LEU A 83 8.66 15.22 2.80
N GLY A 84 8.09 15.76 1.72
CA GLY A 84 7.77 17.19 1.61
C GLY A 84 6.78 17.67 2.68
N GLN A 85 5.80 16.84 3.04
CA GLN A 85 4.84 17.16 4.12
C GLN A 85 5.51 17.20 5.49
N ARG A 86 6.42 16.26 5.75
CA ARG A 86 7.03 16.07 7.07
C ARG A 86 8.10 17.11 7.37
N TYR A 87 8.94 17.43 6.41
CA TYR A 87 10.14 18.26 6.61
C TYR A 87 10.06 19.66 5.96
N GLY A 88 9.23 19.84 4.94
CA GLY A 88 8.90 21.15 4.38
C GLY A 88 10.10 22.06 4.12
N GLN A 89 10.17 23.21 4.83
CA GLN A 89 11.20 24.22 4.62
C GLN A 89 12.61 23.74 4.96
N GLU A 90 12.77 22.92 6.01
CA GLU A 90 14.07 22.34 6.39
C GLU A 90 14.65 21.51 5.23
N LEU A 91 13.84 20.64 4.63
CA LEU A 91 14.26 19.85 3.46
C LEU A 91 14.64 20.72 2.26
N LEU A 92 13.93 21.83 2.02
CA LEU A 92 14.29 22.76 0.95
C LEU A 92 15.64 23.46 1.23
N ASP A 93 15.88 23.83 2.48
CA ASP A 93 17.13 24.50 2.87
C ASP A 93 18.34 23.56 2.76
N ASP A 94 18.17 22.28 3.12
CA ASP A 94 19.21 21.26 3.09
C ASP A 94 19.53 20.75 1.66
N LEU A 95 18.58 20.84 0.73
CA LEU A 95 18.73 20.38 -0.65
C LEU A 95 18.69 21.57 -1.63
N PRO A 96 19.85 22.23 -1.87
CA PRO A 96 19.94 23.38 -2.80
C PRO A 96 19.59 23.01 -4.26
N GLU A 97 19.65 21.74 -4.64
CA GLU A 97 19.28 21.23 -5.96
C GLU A 97 17.78 21.22 -6.21
N VAL A 98 16.97 21.28 -5.15
CA VAL A 98 15.49 21.23 -5.19
C VAL A 98 14.93 22.63 -5.30
N ASP A 99 13.98 22.82 -6.20
CA ASP A 99 13.33 24.13 -6.45
C ASP A 99 12.00 24.27 -5.74
N GLY A 100 11.28 23.16 -5.52
CA GLY A 100 9.96 23.19 -4.90
C GLY A 100 9.64 21.99 -4.04
N ILE A 101 8.80 22.22 -3.04
CA ILE A 101 8.26 21.18 -2.19
C ILE A 101 6.75 21.31 -2.11
N ILE A 102 6.05 20.19 -2.26
CA ILE A 102 4.60 20.09 -2.14
C ILE A 102 4.21 18.97 -1.17
N GLY A 103 3.45 19.30 -0.15
CA GLY A 103 2.98 18.34 0.86
C GLY A 103 1.82 17.47 0.37
N THR A 104 1.54 16.37 1.10
CA THR A 104 0.47 15.41 0.80
C THR A 104 -0.93 16.03 0.73
N GLY A 105 -1.18 17.11 1.48
CA GLY A 105 -2.45 17.86 1.46
C GLY A 105 -2.54 18.96 0.39
N SER A 106 -1.54 19.07 -0.48
CA SER A 106 -1.41 20.19 -1.44
C SER A 106 -1.31 19.73 -2.90
N TRP A 107 -1.62 18.48 -3.19
CA TRP A 107 -1.56 17.90 -4.55
C TRP A 107 -2.31 18.75 -5.59
N ASN A 108 -3.41 19.39 -5.21
CA ASN A 108 -4.22 20.28 -6.07
C ASN A 108 -3.51 21.60 -6.45
N ARG A 109 -2.42 21.93 -5.76
CA ARG A 109 -1.59 23.13 -6.02
C ARG A 109 -0.33 22.82 -6.81
N ILE A 110 -0.24 21.62 -7.43
CA ILE A 110 0.93 21.21 -8.22
C ILE A 110 1.28 22.20 -9.33
N MET A 111 0.27 22.79 -9.99
CA MET A 111 0.50 23.79 -11.04
C MET A 111 1.07 25.11 -10.50
N GLU A 112 0.71 25.50 -9.28
CA GLU A 112 1.31 26.64 -8.60
C GLU A 112 2.80 26.39 -8.33
N ALA A 113 3.15 25.21 -7.77
CA ALA A 113 4.55 24.83 -7.54
C ALA A 113 5.37 24.86 -8.85
N ILE A 114 4.82 24.29 -9.93
CA ILE A 114 5.45 24.28 -11.25
C ILE A 114 5.70 25.71 -11.76
N ASN A 115 4.71 26.58 -11.70
CA ASN A 115 4.82 27.95 -12.22
C ASN A 115 5.83 28.77 -11.42
N GLU A 116 5.82 28.67 -10.10
CA GLU A 116 6.75 29.39 -9.22
C GLU A 116 8.20 28.94 -9.44
N THR A 117 8.44 27.63 -9.50
CA THR A 117 9.79 27.09 -9.69
C THR A 117 10.35 27.43 -11.07
N LEU A 118 9.52 27.43 -12.12
CA LEU A 118 9.92 27.88 -13.46
C LEU A 118 10.18 29.38 -13.55
N ALA A 119 9.58 30.19 -12.69
CA ALA A 119 9.86 31.61 -12.55
C ALA A 119 11.19 31.87 -11.78
N GLY A 120 11.85 30.82 -11.29
CA GLY A 120 13.10 30.88 -10.53
C GLY A 120 12.92 31.07 -9.03
N ASN A 121 11.70 30.93 -8.52
CA ASN A 121 11.43 30.98 -7.08
C ASN A 121 11.61 29.58 -6.46
N ARG A 122 12.17 29.52 -5.25
CA ARG A 122 12.16 28.30 -4.43
C ARG A 122 10.93 28.36 -3.51
N VAL A 123 10.09 27.31 -3.52
CA VAL A 123 8.80 27.35 -2.83
C VAL A 123 8.53 26.10 -2.00
N VAL A 124 7.84 26.31 -0.87
CA VAL A 124 7.23 25.23 -0.07
C VAL A 124 5.72 25.45 -0.04
N ILE A 125 4.98 24.48 -0.58
CA ILE A 125 3.52 24.46 -0.57
C ILE A 125 3.09 23.30 0.31
N ASN A 126 3.00 23.59 1.61
CA ASN A 126 2.70 22.59 2.64
C ASN A 126 1.51 23.09 3.45
N SER A 127 0.29 22.72 3.04
CA SER A 127 -0.94 23.07 3.76
C SER A 127 -1.30 22.00 4.79
N GLN A 128 -2.14 22.37 5.75
CA GLN A 128 -2.76 21.36 6.60
C GLN A 128 -3.56 20.39 5.74
N ASN A 129 -3.47 19.09 6.09
CA ASN A 129 -4.14 18.01 5.37
C ASN A 129 -5.66 18.05 5.60
N GLU A 130 -6.36 18.99 4.98
CA GLU A 130 -7.81 19.15 5.11
C GLU A 130 -8.57 18.62 3.89
N ILE A 131 -7.89 18.53 2.73
CA ILE A 131 -8.50 18.18 1.46
C ILE A 131 -8.23 16.70 1.16
N ILE A 132 -9.26 16.00 0.69
CA ILE A 132 -9.17 14.73 0.00
C ILE A 132 -9.74 14.92 -1.40
N TYR A 133 -9.16 14.25 -2.42
CA TYR A 133 -9.69 14.33 -3.78
C TYR A 133 -11.05 13.62 -3.89
N ASP A 134 -11.83 13.99 -4.89
CA ASP A 134 -13.10 13.37 -5.26
C ASP A 134 -13.11 12.90 -6.73
N ALA A 135 -14.15 12.23 -7.14
CA ALA A 135 -14.31 11.64 -8.48
C ALA A 135 -14.34 12.67 -9.63
N SER A 136 -14.45 13.97 -9.33
CA SER A 136 -14.40 15.05 -10.34
C SER A 136 -12.98 15.45 -10.71
N VAL A 137 -12.00 15.12 -9.86
CA VAL A 137 -10.59 15.47 -10.10
C VAL A 137 -10.01 14.56 -11.19
N PRO A 138 -9.33 15.13 -12.20
CA PRO A 138 -8.71 14.33 -13.27
C PRO A 138 -7.66 13.39 -12.68
N ARG A 139 -7.68 12.15 -13.14
CA ARG A 139 -6.74 11.11 -12.72
C ARG A 139 -6.27 10.28 -13.91
N ILE A 140 -4.98 10.03 -13.99
CA ILE A 140 -4.36 9.14 -14.97
C ILE A 140 -3.84 7.91 -14.22
N PRO A 141 -4.55 6.78 -14.29
CA PRO A 141 -4.05 5.54 -13.71
C PRO A 141 -2.71 5.13 -14.32
N THR A 142 -1.78 4.72 -13.48
CA THR A 142 -0.44 4.24 -13.86
C THR A 142 -0.29 2.74 -13.59
N THR A 143 -1.26 2.15 -12.90
CA THR A 143 -1.42 0.70 -12.77
C THR A 143 -1.76 0.06 -14.12
N PRO A 144 -1.55 -1.26 -14.27
CA PRO A 144 -2.05 -1.99 -15.43
C PRO A 144 -3.55 -1.76 -15.65
N ALA A 145 -3.98 -1.81 -16.92
CA ALA A 145 -5.34 -1.43 -17.31
C ALA A 145 -6.48 -2.23 -16.61
N TYR A 146 -6.16 -3.38 -16.04
CA TYR A 146 -7.10 -4.27 -15.37
C TYR A 146 -7.23 -4.04 -13.85
N THR A 147 -6.31 -3.32 -13.21
CA THR A 147 -6.26 -3.08 -11.74
C THR A 147 -6.19 -1.59 -11.45
N ALA A 148 -6.88 -1.14 -10.39
CA ALA A 148 -6.75 0.22 -9.88
C ALA A 148 -6.89 0.29 -8.36
N TYR A 149 -6.04 1.10 -7.72
CA TYR A 149 -6.21 1.48 -6.32
C TYR A 149 -7.22 2.62 -6.19
N VAL A 150 -8.11 2.54 -5.22
CA VAL A 150 -9.06 3.61 -4.89
C VAL A 150 -8.91 3.98 -3.42
N LYS A 151 -8.51 5.21 -3.18
CA LYS A 151 -8.34 5.74 -1.83
C LYS A 151 -9.71 6.17 -1.27
N ILE A 152 -10.21 5.44 -0.26
CA ILE A 152 -11.55 5.66 0.33
C ILE A 152 -11.54 6.62 1.51
N ALA A 153 -10.38 6.81 2.13
CA ALA A 153 -10.15 7.75 3.22
C ALA A 153 -8.68 8.20 3.26
N GLU A 154 -8.41 9.28 3.96
CA GLU A 154 -7.08 9.86 4.15
C GLU A 154 -6.83 10.17 5.63
N GLY A 155 -5.58 9.98 6.09
CA GLY A 155 -5.20 10.22 7.48
C GLY A 155 -5.58 9.09 8.42
N CYS A 156 -5.18 9.20 9.70
CA CYS A 156 -5.42 8.16 10.69
C CYS A 156 -5.59 8.75 12.09
N ASN A 157 -6.58 8.28 12.83
CA ASN A 157 -6.82 8.66 14.22
C ASN A 157 -6.23 7.65 15.22
N ASN A 158 -5.72 6.50 14.75
CA ASN A 158 -4.95 5.58 15.56
C ASN A 158 -3.61 6.23 15.90
N ARG A 159 -3.26 6.25 17.18
CA ARG A 159 -2.02 6.87 17.68
C ARG A 159 -1.01 5.80 18.03
N CYS A 160 -0.74 4.89 17.10
CA CYS A 160 0.29 3.87 17.31
C CYS A 160 1.63 4.55 17.60
N ALA A 161 2.31 4.11 18.67
CA ALA A 161 3.48 4.80 19.22
C ALA A 161 4.67 4.91 18.23
N PHE A 162 4.75 4.02 17.26
CA PHE A 162 5.81 3.97 16.24
C PHE A 162 5.48 4.71 14.94
N CYS A 163 4.26 5.27 14.81
CA CYS A 163 3.72 5.64 13.50
C CYS A 163 3.71 7.17 13.30
N ALA A 164 4.36 7.63 12.24
CA ALA A 164 4.40 9.04 11.85
C ALA A 164 3.19 9.48 10.98
N ILE A 165 2.30 8.57 10.58
CA ILE A 165 1.17 8.88 9.69
C ILE A 165 0.28 10.04 10.17
N PRO A 166 -0.11 10.13 11.46
CA PRO A 166 -0.92 11.27 11.92
C PRO A 166 -0.22 12.63 11.73
N LEU A 167 1.12 12.66 11.78
CA LEU A 167 1.92 13.86 11.55
C LEU A 167 1.97 14.23 10.06
N ILE A 168 2.03 13.20 9.18
CA ILE A 168 2.20 13.37 7.73
C ILE A 168 0.85 13.57 7.03
N ARG A 169 -0.17 12.73 7.34
CA ARG A 169 -1.45 12.68 6.62
C ARG A 169 -2.64 13.24 7.41
N GLY A 170 -2.39 13.65 8.65
CA GLY A 170 -3.38 14.30 9.51
C GLY A 170 -4.48 13.38 10.01
N LYS A 171 -5.61 13.99 10.41
CA LYS A 171 -6.77 13.28 10.94
C LYS A 171 -7.48 12.46 9.86
N PHE A 172 -8.13 11.39 10.29
CA PHE A 172 -8.93 10.52 9.43
C PHE A 172 -10.12 11.27 8.78
N ARG A 173 -10.22 11.16 7.47
CA ARG A 173 -11.29 11.78 6.66
C ARG A 173 -11.72 10.79 5.59
N SER A 174 -12.98 10.42 5.59
CA SER A 174 -13.60 9.52 4.60
C SER A 174 -14.13 10.31 3.40
N ARG A 175 -14.14 9.66 2.25
CA ARG A 175 -14.94 10.07 1.09
C ARG A 175 -16.35 9.49 1.22
N THR A 176 -17.33 10.11 0.58
CA THR A 176 -18.70 9.56 0.61
C THR A 176 -18.82 8.30 -0.24
N ILE A 177 -19.82 7.46 0.03
CA ILE A 177 -20.08 6.24 -0.76
C ILE A 177 -20.35 6.59 -2.22
N GLU A 178 -21.14 7.64 -2.46
CA GLU A 178 -21.54 8.09 -3.79
C GLU A 178 -20.32 8.56 -4.61
N ASP A 179 -19.41 9.26 -3.98
CA ASP A 179 -18.18 9.75 -4.63
C ASP A 179 -17.25 8.58 -5.01
N ILE A 180 -17.04 7.64 -4.09
CA ILE A 180 -16.23 6.43 -4.37
C ILE A 180 -16.88 5.58 -5.46
N HIS A 181 -18.21 5.41 -5.43
CA HIS A 181 -18.96 4.69 -6.46
C HIS A 181 -18.73 5.32 -7.84
N GLN A 182 -18.82 6.63 -7.92
CA GLN A 182 -18.62 7.36 -9.19
C GLN A 182 -17.20 7.13 -9.74
N GLU A 183 -16.16 7.23 -8.92
CA GLU A 183 -14.78 6.95 -9.35
C GLU A 183 -14.60 5.51 -9.80
N VAL A 184 -15.09 4.55 -9.02
CA VAL A 184 -15.00 3.13 -9.35
C VAL A 184 -15.72 2.83 -10.66
N GLN A 185 -16.91 3.39 -10.89
CA GLN A 185 -17.64 3.22 -12.15
C GLN A 185 -16.82 3.79 -13.34
N GLN A 186 -16.22 4.97 -13.19
CA GLN A 186 -15.36 5.57 -14.23
C GLN A 186 -14.13 4.70 -14.54
N LEU A 187 -13.54 4.03 -13.56
CA LEU A 187 -12.41 3.13 -13.75
C LEU A 187 -12.85 1.84 -14.46
N VAL A 188 -13.97 1.27 -14.04
CA VAL A 188 -14.55 0.06 -14.65
C VAL A 188 -14.96 0.31 -16.11
N ASP A 189 -15.52 1.46 -16.42
CA ASP A 189 -15.87 1.87 -17.80
C ASP A 189 -14.63 1.98 -18.71
N LYS A 190 -13.44 2.24 -18.12
CA LYS A 190 -12.15 2.24 -18.83
C LYS A 190 -11.52 0.83 -18.95
N GLY A 191 -12.14 -0.20 -18.38
CA GLY A 191 -11.68 -1.58 -18.52
C GLY A 191 -11.08 -2.21 -17.24
N VAL A 192 -10.98 -1.46 -16.14
CA VAL A 192 -10.50 -2.01 -14.87
C VAL A 192 -11.45 -3.13 -14.39
N ARG A 193 -10.88 -4.21 -13.87
CA ARG A 193 -11.59 -5.40 -13.38
C ARG A 193 -11.34 -5.69 -11.91
N GLU A 194 -10.15 -5.36 -11.42
CA GLU A 194 -9.83 -5.41 -9.99
C GLU A 194 -9.79 -4.00 -9.41
N ILE A 195 -10.56 -3.79 -8.34
CA ILE A 195 -10.54 -2.56 -7.54
C ILE A 195 -9.95 -2.89 -6.17
N VAL A 196 -8.88 -2.19 -5.80
CA VAL A 196 -8.23 -2.33 -4.51
C VAL A 196 -8.51 -1.09 -3.66
N LEU A 197 -9.37 -1.23 -2.65
CA LEU A 197 -9.70 -0.14 -1.73
C LEU A 197 -8.60 0.04 -0.69
N ILE A 198 -8.12 1.26 -0.56
CA ILE A 198 -7.02 1.61 0.34
C ILE A 198 -7.36 2.83 1.21
N ALA A 199 -6.83 2.82 2.43
CA ALA A 199 -6.74 3.93 3.36
C ALA A 199 -5.58 3.66 4.33
N GLN A 200 -5.38 4.47 5.34
CA GLN A 200 -4.48 4.13 6.45
C GLN A 200 -5.14 3.19 7.47
N ASP A 201 -6.48 3.14 7.48
CA ASP A 201 -7.32 2.23 8.25
C ASP A 201 -8.66 2.08 7.51
N THR A 202 -8.76 1.05 6.65
CA THR A 202 -9.95 0.85 5.81
C THR A 202 -11.17 0.42 6.62
N THR A 203 -10.97 -0.34 7.69
CA THR A 203 -12.08 -0.83 8.53
C THR A 203 -12.79 0.28 9.31
N ASN A 204 -12.12 1.42 9.54
CA ASN A 204 -12.71 2.60 10.18
C ASN A 204 -13.47 3.51 9.21
N TYR A 205 -13.52 3.18 7.91
CA TYR A 205 -14.18 3.97 6.88
C TYR A 205 -15.59 4.39 7.28
N GLY A 206 -15.90 5.67 7.05
CA GLY A 206 -17.23 6.25 7.28
C GLY A 206 -17.54 6.61 8.73
N HIS A 207 -16.68 6.26 9.69
CA HIS A 207 -16.93 6.57 11.10
C HIS A 207 -17.05 8.08 11.36
N ASP A 208 -16.26 8.90 10.67
CA ASP A 208 -16.31 10.36 10.72
C ASP A 208 -17.54 10.96 10.03
N LEU A 209 -18.02 10.33 8.95
CA LEU A 209 -19.18 10.80 8.18
C LEU A 209 -20.52 10.30 8.70
N TYR A 210 -20.58 9.02 9.12
CA TYR A 210 -21.83 8.33 9.42
C TYR A 210 -21.97 7.95 10.92
N GLY A 211 -20.97 8.30 11.74
CA GLY A 211 -20.95 8.01 13.18
C GLY A 211 -20.69 6.55 13.54
N LYS A 212 -20.40 5.68 12.55
CA LYS A 212 -20.06 4.26 12.72
C LYS A 212 -19.17 3.77 11.57
N PRO A 213 -18.38 2.70 11.79
CA PRO A 213 -17.68 2.02 10.69
C PRO A 213 -18.68 1.58 9.61
N SER A 214 -18.42 1.95 8.36
CA SER A 214 -19.37 1.79 7.25
C SER A 214 -18.76 1.09 6.04
N LEU A 215 -17.61 0.41 6.21
CA LEU A 215 -16.96 -0.31 5.11
C LEU A 215 -17.88 -1.35 4.49
N ALA A 216 -18.67 -2.10 5.29
CA ALA A 216 -19.61 -3.08 4.77
C ALA A 216 -20.68 -2.43 3.85
N ALA A 217 -21.15 -1.23 4.19
CA ALA A 217 -22.11 -0.51 3.37
C ALA A 217 -21.48 -0.07 2.03
N LEU A 218 -20.25 0.45 2.05
CA LEU A 218 -19.51 0.80 0.84
C LEU A 218 -19.28 -0.43 -0.06
N LEU A 219 -18.79 -1.53 0.51
CA LEU A 219 -18.52 -2.76 -0.26
C LEU A 219 -19.80 -3.31 -0.89
N LYS A 220 -20.91 -3.30 -0.15
CA LYS A 220 -22.22 -3.73 -0.66
C LYS A 220 -22.69 -2.88 -1.84
N ASP A 221 -22.47 -1.57 -1.78
CA ASP A 221 -22.77 -0.66 -2.87
C ASP A 221 -21.89 -0.94 -4.10
N LEU A 222 -20.59 -1.04 -3.92
CA LEU A 222 -19.64 -1.29 -5.02
C LEU A 222 -19.83 -2.66 -5.68
N CYS A 223 -20.30 -3.68 -4.95
CA CYS A 223 -20.65 -4.99 -5.52
C CYS A 223 -21.78 -4.91 -6.56
N GLN A 224 -22.57 -3.82 -6.58
CA GLN A 224 -23.61 -3.63 -7.60
C GLN A 224 -23.02 -3.22 -8.97
N ILE A 225 -21.81 -2.69 -9.03
CA ILE A 225 -21.13 -2.33 -10.28
C ILE A 225 -20.84 -3.61 -11.06
N LYS A 226 -21.41 -3.73 -12.27
CA LYS A 226 -21.54 -5.00 -13.00
C LYS A 226 -20.20 -5.66 -13.33
N ASP A 227 -19.25 -4.92 -13.84
CA ASP A 227 -18.04 -5.47 -14.47
C ASP A 227 -16.82 -5.58 -13.54
N ILE A 228 -17.00 -5.30 -12.25
CA ILE A 228 -15.99 -5.64 -11.24
C ILE A 228 -15.91 -7.16 -11.13
N LYS A 229 -14.69 -7.69 -11.24
CA LYS A 229 -14.38 -9.10 -11.00
C LYS A 229 -13.87 -9.29 -9.57
N TRP A 230 -12.90 -8.49 -9.15
CA TRP A 230 -12.32 -8.53 -7.82
C TRP A 230 -12.43 -7.17 -7.13
N LEU A 231 -12.95 -7.20 -5.93
CA LEU A 231 -12.96 -6.07 -5.00
C LEU A 231 -12.18 -6.46 -3.75
N ARG A 232 -11.04 -5.82 -3.55
CA ARG A 232 -10.08 -6.08 -2.48
C ARG A 232 -10.02 -4.91 -1.50
N THR A 233 -9.76 -5.20 -0.23
CA THR A 233 -9.47 -4.19 0.79
C THR A 233 -8.13 -4.47 1.45
N LEU A 234 -7.29 -3.46 1.60
CA LEU A 234 -6.02 -3.54 2.31
C LEU A 234 -6.02 -2.62 3.53
N TYR A 235 -5.10 -2.83 4.46
CA TYR A 235 -4.87 -2.01 5.66
C TYR A 235 -6.05 -1.99 6.64
N SER A 236 -6.50 -3.16 7.03
CA SER A 236 -7.57 -3.32 8.02
C SER A 236 -7.03 -3.22 9.45
N TYR A 237 -7.89 -2.78 10.37
CA TYR A 237 -7.56 -2.73 11.79
C TYR A 237 -8.47 -3.70 12.58
N PRO A 238 -7.95 -4.52 13.52
CA PRO A 238 -8.70 -5.59 14.18
C PRO A 238 -10.02 -5.14 14.81
N LYS A 239 -9.98 -4.02 15.54
CA LYS A 239 -11.09 -3.48 16.34
C LYS A 239 -12.39 -3.25 15.56
N PHE A 240 -12.29 -2.97 14.26
CA PHE A 240 -13.45 -2.56 13.46
C PHE A 240 -14.00 -3.66 12.55
N PHE A 241 -13.54 -4.91 12.71
CA PHE A 241 -14.15 -6.06 12.03
C PHE A 241 -15.51 -6.40 12.66
N THR A 242 -16.57 -5.94 12.02
CA THR A 242 -17.95 -6.26 12.43
C THR A 242 -18.41 -7.62 11.87
N ASP A 243 -19.41 -8.24 12.49
CA ASP A 243 -20.03 -9.45 11.96
C ASP A 243 -20.62 -9.25 10.57
N GLU A 244 -21.22 -8.08 10.32
CA GLU A 244 -21.76 -7.70 9.02
C GLU A 244 -20.65 -7.69 7.93
N LEU A 245 -19.47 -7.14 8.24
CA LEU A 245 -18.35 -7.13 7.30
C LEU A 245 -17.86 -8.54 7.01
N ILE A 246 -17.70 -9.38 8.03
CA ILE A 246 -17.25 -10.78 7.90
C ILE A 246 -18.22 -11.58 7.03
N ASP A 247 -19.53 -11.46 7.29
CA ASP A 247 -20.56 -12.16 6.53
C ASP A 247 -20.62 -11.69 5.08
N LEU A 248 -20.45 -10.39 4.85
CA LEU A 248 -20.43 -9.84 3.51
C LEU A 248 -19.23 -10.39 2.71
N ILE A 249 -18.02 -10.39 3.30
CA ILE A 249 -16.83 -10.98 2.66
C ILE A 249 -17.05 -12.47 2.35
N ALA A 250 -17.73 -13.20 3.24
CA ALA A 250 -18.01 -14.62 3.03
C ALA A 250 -18.98 -14.88 1.87
N GLN A 251 -20.00 -14.03 1.70
CA GLN A 251 -21.15 -14.27 0.82
C GLN A 251 -20.99 -13.69 -0.57
N GLU A 252 -20.33 -12.52 -0.70
CA GLU A 252 -20.18 -11.82 -1.98
C GLU A 252 -19.05 -12.39 -2.82
N GLU A 253 -19.35 -12.82 -4.04
CA GLU A 253 -18.39 -13.45 -4.96
C GLU A 253 -17.31 -12.46 -5.43
N LYS A 254 -17.68 -11.19 -5.62
CA LYS A 254 -16.75 -10.15 -6.07
C LYS A 254 -15.75 -9.75 -4.99
N LEU A 255 -16.08 -9.96 -3.71
CA LEU A 255 -15.16 -9.71 -2.60
C LEU A 255 -14.16 -10.86 -2.51
N VAL A 256 -12.90 -10.56 -2.77
CA VAL A 256 -11.84 -11.54 -2.62
C VAL A 256 -11.73 -11.98 -1.16
N LYS A 257 -11.54 -13.27 -0.94
CA LYS A 257 -11.43 -13.85 0.41
C LYS A 257 -10.03 -13.63 0.98
N TYR A 258 -9.62 -12.37 0.99
CA TYR A 258 -8.29 -11.91 1.41
C TYR A 258 -8.45 -10.80 2.46
N VAL A 259 -7.83 -10.98 3.62
CA VAL A 259 -7.86 -10.04 4.75
C VAL A 259 -6.45 -9.63 5.10
N ASP A 260 -6.11 -8.37 4.79
CA ASP A 260 -4.87 -7.74 5.23
C ASP A 260 -5.10 -7.02 6.56
N ILE A 261 -4.49 -7.55 7.62
CA ILE A 261 -4.71 -7.10 9.01
C ILE A 261 -3.38 -6.97 9.77
N PRO A 262 -2.70 -5.81 9.67
CA PRO A 262 -1.44 -5.56 10.36
C PRO A 262 -1.58 -5.61 11.89
N LEU A 263 -1.13 -6.68 12.51
CA LEU A 263 -1.23 -6.92 13.97
C LEU A 263 -0.10 -6.28 14.76
N GLN A 264 1.07 -6.16 14.16
CA GLN A 264 2.29 -5.54 14.64
C GLN A 264 3.06 -6.37 15.69
N HIS A 265 2.38 -6.96 16.66
CA HIS A 265 2.96 -7.84 17.68
C HIS A 265 1.89 -8.78 18.25
N ALA A 266 2.28 -9.76 19.09
CA ALA A 266 1.39 -10.68 19.78
C ALA A 266 1.45 -10.58 21.31
N ASN A 267 2.51 -9.99 21.88
CA ASN A 267 2.60 -9.84 23.33
C ASN A 267 1.79 -8.63 23.81
N ASN A 268 0.94 -8.81 24.83
CA ASN A 268 0.02 -7.79 25.33
C ASN A 268 0.71 -6.55 25.92
N GLU A 269 1.92 -6.68 26.48
CA GLU A 269 2.67 -5.55 27.02
C GLU A 269 3.25 -4.72 25.89
N ILE A 270 3.79 -5.34 24.85
CA ILE A 270 4.31 -4.66 23.67
C ILE A 270 3.16 -4.01 22.89
N LEU A 271 2.03 -4.69 22.68
CA LEU A 271 0.85 -4.10 22.04
C LEU A 271 0.38 -2.84 22.79
N ARG A 272 0.35 -2.89 24.12
CA ARG A 272 0.00 -1.72 24.93
C ARG A 272 1.04 -0.60 24.78
N ALA A 273 2.33 -0.92 24.79
CA ALA A 273 3.39 0.05 24.56
C ALA A 273 3.35 0.64 23.14
N MET A 274 2.93 -0.12 22.14
CA MET A 274 2.65 0.33 20.77
C MET A 274 1.38 1.19 20.67
N HIS A 275 0.65 1.43 21.76
CA HIS A 275 -0.66 2.07 21.79
C HIS A 275 -1.71 1.33 20.96
N ARG A 276 -1.62 0.02 20.91
CA ARG A 276 -2.63 -0.85 20.28
C ARG A 276 -3.57 -1.36 21.36
N PRO A 277 -4.90 -1.16 21.19
CA PRO A 277 -5.87 -1.53 22.22
C PRO A 277 -6.19 -3.02 22.24
N ASP A 278 -5.91 -3.74 21.14
CA ASP A 278 -6.27 -5.15 21.01
C ASP A 278 -5.30 -6.02 21.82
N THR A 279 -5.82 -7.11 22.41
CA THR A 279 -5.02 -8.13 23.10
C THR A 279 -4.79 -9.35 22.21
N LYS A 280 -3.78 -10.19 22.53
CA LYS A 280 -3.51 -11.45 21.84
C LYS A 280 -4.76 -12.34 21.77
N GLU A 281 -5.52 -12.40 22.87
CA GLU A 281 -6.71 -13.23 23.00
C GLU A 281 -7.85 -12.74 22.09
N GLU A 282 -8.06 -11.43 22.01
CA GLU A 282 -9.03 -10.82 21.11
C GLU A 282 -8.63 -11.01 19.65
N ILE A 283 -7.35 -10.84 19.33
CA ILE A 283 -6.78 -11.09 18.00
C ILE A 283 -6.99 -12.56 17.61
N SER A 284 -6.61 -13.51 18.46
CA SER A 284 -6.78 -14.96 18.22
C SER A 284 -8.25 -15.32 17.98
N THR A 285 -9.15 -14.72 18.77
CA THR A 285 -10.61 -14.91 18.62
C THR A 285 -11.09 -14.38 17.25
N LEU A 286 -10.62 -13.20 16.83
CA LEU A 286 -10.96 -12.63 15.52
C LEU A 286 -10.44 -13.52 14.38
N LEU A 287 -9.18 -13.96 14.44
CA LEU A 287 -8.59 -14.82 13.40
C LEU A 287 -9.32 -16.16 13.29
N ALA A 288 -9.67 -16.79 14.41
CA ALA A 288 -10.49 -18.01 14.44
C ALA A 288 -11.86 -17.79 13.80
N LYS A 289 -12.51 -16.65 14.11
CA LYS A 289 -13.81 -16.26 13.56
C LYS A 289 -13.75 -16.04 12.06
N LEU A 290 -12.70 -15.37 11.56
CA LEU A 290 -12.48 -15.16 10.12
C LEU A 290 -12.37 -16.49 9.40
N ARG A 291 -11.53 -17.42 9.89
CA ARG A 291 -11.35 -18.75 9.29
C ARG A 291 -12.61 -19.60 9.34
N GLN A 292 -13.37 -19.50 10.42
CA GLN A 292 -14.64 -20.26 10.56
C GLN A 292 -15.71 -19.77 9.60
N ARG A 293 -15.82 -18.44 9.41
CA ARG A 293 -16.95 -17.83 8.67
C ARG A 293 -16.67 -17.57 7.21
N ILE A 294 -15.39 -17.45 6.82
CA ILE A 294 -14.97 -17.18 5.44
C ILE A 294 -14.19 -18.40 4.92
N PRO A 295 -14.84 -19.35 4.25
CA PRO A 295 -14.13 -20.50 3.68
C PRO A 295 -13.05 -20.07 2.69
N GLY A 296 -11.83 -20.60 2.85
CA GLY A 296 -10.71 -20.26 1.99
C GLY A 296 -10.12 -18.87 2.22
N VAL A 297 -10.40 -18.24 3.37
CA VAL A 297 -9.83 -16.92 3.68
C VAL A 297 -8.30 -16.99 3.72
N VAL A 298 -7.70 -16.04 3.04
CA VAL A 298 -6.27 -15.73 3.10
C VAL A 298 -6.08 -14.61 4.12
N ILE A 299 -5.20 -14.80 5.07
CA ILE A 299 -4.90 -13.81 6.10
C ILE A 299 -3.46 -13.35 5.93
N ARG A 300 -3.32 -12.06 5.58
CA ARG A 300 -2.04 -11.35 5.58
C ARG A 300 -1.91 -10.54 6.86
N SER A 301 -0.73 -10.54 7.43
CA SER A 301 -0.41 -9.70 8.59
C SER A 301 0.94 -9.01 8.44
N THR A 302 1.22 -8.10 9.36
CA THR A 302 2.50 -7.41 9.46
C THR A 302 2.94 -7.39 10.92
N PHE A 303 4.24 -7.68 11.16
CA PHE A 303 4.84 -7.65 12.48
C PHE A 303 6.08 -6.78 12.51
N ILE A 304 6.32 -6.18 13.68
CA ILE A 304 7.50 -5.37 13.97
C ILE A 304 8.28 -6.07 15.07
N VAL A 305 9.56 -6.34 14.83
CA VAL A 305 10.51 -6.86 15.81
C VAL A 305 11.43 -5.76 16.30
N GLY A 306 11.92 -5.89 17.56
CA GLY A 306 12.83 -4.91 18.13
C GLY A 306 12.16 -3.60 18.57
N PHE A 307 10.86 -3.61 18.84
CA PHE A 307 10.20 -2.46 19.46
C PHE A 307 10.83 -2.10 20.81
N PRO A 308 10.96 -0.82 21.19
CA PRO A 308 11.58 -0.43 22.44
C PRO A 308 11.05 -1.20 23.67
N GLY A 309 11.96 -1.83 24.40
CA GLY A 309 11.64 -2.65 25.56
C GLY A 309 11.26 -4.12 25.25
N GLU A 310 11.20 -4.53 23.99
CA GLU A 310 10.96 -5.93 23.62
C GLU A 310 12.06 -6.84 24.14
N THR A 311 11.70 -7.75 25.05
CA THR A 311 12.58 -8.77 25.61
C THR A 311 12.61 -10.02 24.73
N GLU A 312 13.60 -10.89 24.95
CA GLU A 312 13.68 -12.18 24.28
C GLU A 312 12.43 -13.05 24.52
N ALA A 313 11.92 -13.07 25.73
CA ALA A 313 10.71 -13.83 26.06
C ALA A 313 9.48 -13.34 25.28
N GLN A 314 9.34 -12.03 25.09
CA GLN A 314 8.24 -11.43 24.32
C GLN A 314 8.40 -11.68 22.81
N TYR A 315 9.62 -11.65 22.30
CA TYR A 315 9.91 -12.07 20.93
C TYR A 315 9.57 -13.55 20.69
N GLN A 316 9.98 -14.46 21.62
CA GLN A 316 9.63 -15.88 21.51
C GLN A 316 8.11 -16.11 21.57
N GLU A 317 7.36 -15.29 22.32
CA GLU A 317 5.90 -15.32 22.30
C GLU A 317 5.33 -14.91 20.94
N LEU A 318 5.91 -13.89 20.28
CA LEU A 318 5.54 -13.50 18.92
C LEU A 318 5.79 -14.64 17.93
N LYS A 319 6.96 -15.27 17.99
CA LYS A 319 7.32 -16.39 17.13
C LYS A 319 6.34 -17.57 17.31
N ALA A 320 6.07 -17.96 18.55
CA ALA A 320 5.10 -19.02 18.86
C ALA A 320 3.69 -18.67 18.35
N PHE A 321 3.29 -17.41 18.43
CA PHE A 321 2.03 -16.93 17.87
C PHE A 321 1.97 -17.07 16.35
N LEU A 322 3.06 -16.77 15.64
CA LEU A 322 3.17 -16.96 14.21
C LEU A 322 3.00 -18.43 13.81
N GLU A 323 3.69 -19.33 14.52
CA GLU A 323 3.61 -20.79 14.34
C GLU A 323 2.20 -21.33 14.62
N GLU A 324 1.52 -20.80 15.66
CA GLU A 324 0.15 -21.19 16.02
C GLU A 324 -0.86 -20.69 14.99
N GLN A 325 -0.76 -19.42 14.61
CA GLN A 325 -1.76 -18.78 13.76
C GLN A 325 -1.60 -19.09 12.28
N ARG A 326 -0.40 -19.43 11.82
CA ARG A 326 -0.13 -19.86 10.44
C ARG A 326 -0.76 -18.93 9.40
N PHE A 327 -0.23 -17.72 9.33
CA PHE A 327 -0.66 -16.73 8.34
C PHE A 327 -0.24 -17.16 6.93
N ASP A 328 -1.07 -16.85 5.94
CA ASP A 328 -0.76 -17.11 4.53
C ASP A 328 0.41 -16.21 4.08
N HIS A 329 0.36 -14.92 4.41
CA HIS A 329 1.39 -13.94 4.09
C HIS A 329 1.75 -13.10 5.31
N VAL A 330 3.03 -12.77 5.47
CA VAL A 330 3.51 -11.90 6.57
C VAL A 330 4.58 -10.96 6.08
N GLY A 331 4.34 -9.66 6.28
CA GLY A 331 5.38 -8.64 6.24
C GLY A 331 6.07 -8.54 7.61
N ILE A 332 7.39 -8.66 7.66
CA ILE A 332 8.18 -8.49 8.87
C ILE A 332 9.08 -7.29 8.70
N PHE A 333 9.14 -6.44 9.72
CA PHE A 333 9.96 -5.23 9.74
C PHE A 333 10.71 -5.12 11.04
N THR A 334 11.94 -4.64 10.98
CA THR A 334 12.62 -4.12 12.16
C THR A 334 11.99 -2.79 12.58
N TYR A 335 11.97 -2.49 13.87
CA TYR A 335 11.48 -1.20 14.35
C TYR A 335 12.36 -0.06 13.80
N SER A 336 11.74 0.92 13.15
CA SER A 336 12.38 2.15 12.69
C SER A 336 12.11 3.27 13.69
N LYS A 337 13.18 3.88 14.22
CA LYS A 337 13.09 5.00 15.15
C LYS A 337 12.78 6.29 14.40
N GLU A 338 11.50 6.64 14.35
CA GLU A 338 11.02 7.81 13.63
C GLU A 338 10.85 9.03 14.57
N GLU A 339 11.40 10.14 14.16
CA GLU A 339 11.30 11.43 14.88
C GLU A 339 9.85 11.79 15.17
N ASP A 340 9.62 12.47 16.28
CA ASP A 340 8.31 12.93 16.75
C ASP A 340 7.29 11.82 17.03
N THR A 341 7.72 10.56 17.03
CA THR A 341 6.88 9.43 17.46
C THR A 341 7.12 9.11 18.93
N ALA A 342 6.07 8.65 19.63
CA ALA A 342 6.21 8.30 21.04
C ALA A 342 7.26 7.21 21.29
N ALA A 343 7.39 6.24 20.38
CA ALA A 343 8.35 5.15 20.50
C ALA A 343 9.82 5.59 20.36
N ALA A 344 10.07 6.70 19.65
CA ALA A 344 11.42 7.23 19.50
C ALA A 344 12.01 7.73 20.85
N GLU A 345 11.14 8.20 21.75
CA GLU A 345 11.49 8.70 23.08
C GLU A 345 11.46 7.63 24.18
N MET A 346 11.04 6.41 23.85
CA MET A 346 10.99 5.32 24.82
C MET A 346 12.40 4.86 25.22
N PRO A 347 12.62 4.53 26.50
CA PRO A 347 13.86 3.89 26.94
C PRO A 347 13.99 2.45 26.40
N ASN A 348 15.15 1.86 26.60
CA ASN A 348 15.42 0.47 26.25
C ASN A 348 15.24 0.16 24.75
N GLN A 349 15.75 1.05 23.91
CA GLN A 349 15.85 0.78 22.47
C GLN A 349 16.62 -0.52 22.25
N VAL A 350 16.09 -1.42 21.40
CA VAL A 350 16.71 -2.70 21.08
C VAL A 350 17.88 -2.45 20.12
N PRO A 351 19.07 -3.05 20.35
CA PRO A 351 20.19 -2.94 19.42
C PRO A 351 19.85 -3.49 18.02
N GLU A 352 20.37 -2.85 16.98
CA GLU A 352 20.14 -3.21 15.58
C GLU A 352 20.48 -4.67 15.29
N GLU A 353 21.62 -5.18 15.77
CA GLU A 353 22.03 -6.58 15.63
C GLU A 353 20.94 -7.56 16.15
N ILE A 354 20.33 -7.25 17.30
CA ILE A 354 19.25 -8.08 17.86
C ILE A 354 17.97 -7.97 17.01
N MET A 355 17.67 -6.78 16.48
CA MET A 355 16.52 -6.59 15.59
C MET A 355 16.69 -7.41 14.30
N GLU A 356 17.87 -7.38 13.69
CA GLU A 356 18.18 -8.15 12.48
C GLU A 356 18.13 -9.67 12.72
N ASP A 357 18.70 -10.15 13.83
CA ASP A 357 18.61 -11.56 14.20
C ASP A 357 17.15 -12.03 14.34
N ARG A 358 16.32 -11.24 15.03
CA ARG A 358 14.89 -11.54 15.19
C ARG A 358 14.14 -11.47 13.86
N TYR A 359 14.46 -10.50 13.00
CA TYR A 359 13.90 -10.39 11.67
C TYR A 359 14.17 -11.65 10.84
N HIS A 360 15.43 -12.08 10.77
CA HIS A 360 15.82 -13.24 9.98
C HIS A 360 15.22 -14.55 10.52
N ASP A 361 15.20 -14.73 11.84
CA ASP A 361 14.60 -15.91 12.48
C ASP A 361 13.08 -15.97 12.25
N LEU A 362 12.37 -14.84 12.40
CA LEU A 362 10.93 -14.80 12.16
C LEU A 362 10.58 -14.98 10.67
N LYS A 363 11.40 -14.42 9.77
CA LYS A 363 11.26 -14.62 8.32
C LYS A 363 11.46 -16.08 7.93
N ALA A 364 12.47 -16.74 8.48
CA ALA A 364 12.70 -18.17 8.24
C ALA A 364 11.52 -19.02 8.75
N THR A 365 10.96 -18.68 9.92
CA THR A 365 9.77 -19.35 10.47
C THR A 365 8.57 -19.20 9.53
N GLN A 366 8.29 -17.97 9.05
CA GLN A 366 7.19 -17.74 8.11
C GLN A 366 7.40 -18.45 6.78
N SER A 367 8.63 -18.48 6.27
CA SER A 367 8.94 -19.18 5.01
C SER A 367 8.55 -20.65 5.04
N LEU A 368 8.79 -21.33 6.17
CA LEU A 368 8.37 -22.74 6.35
C LEU A 368 6.84 -22.86 6.37
N ILE A 369 6.15 -21.95 7.06
CA ILE A 369 4.69 -21.93 7.14
C ILE A 369 4.09 -21.69 5.76
N SER A 370 4.59 -20.69 5.01
CA SER A 370 4.12 -20.37 3.66
C SER A 370 4.32 -21.55 2.70
N GLN A 371 5.48 -22.21 2.75
CA GLN A 371 5.74 -23.40 1.95
C GLN A 371 4.73 -24.51 2.22
N GLU A 372 4.46 -24.85 3.49
CA GLU A 372 3.48 -25.87 3.85
C GLU A 372 2.05 -25.50 3.41
N LEU A 373 1.66 -24.23 3.51
CA LEU A 373 0.34 -23.76 3.07
C LEU A 373 0.22 -23.78 1.56
N ASN A 374 1.25 -23.37 0.82
CA ASN A 374 1.29 -23.40 -0.65
C ASN A 374 1.26 -24.84 -1.17
N GLN A 375 1.95 -25.79 -0.53
CA GLN A 375 1.88 -27.20 -0.90
C GLN A 375 0.46 -27.78 -0.73
N GLN A 376 -0.34 -27.30 0.23
CA GLN A 376 -1.74 -27.73 0.39
C GLN A 376 -2.65 -27.29 -0.77
N LEU A 377 -2.21 -26.36 -1.63
CA LEU A 377 -2.93 -25.93 -2.81
C LEU A 377 -2.71 -26.84 -4.02
N GLU A 378 -1.74 -27.75 -3.96
CA GLU A 378 -1.43 -28.67 -5.07
C GLU A 378 -2.66 -29.49 -5.45
N GLY A 379 -2.95 -29.55 -6.74
CA GLY A 379 -4.14 -30.17 -7.31
C GLY A 379 -5.40 -29.29 -7.31
N GLN A 380 -5.43 -28.16 -6.59
CA GLN A 380 -6.55 -27.22 -6.61
C GLN A 380 -6.53 -26.37 -7.89
N VAL A 381 -7.70 -25.93 -8.32
CA VAL A 381 -7.85 -25.00 -9.44
C VAL A 381 -8.14 -23.61 -8.91
N LEU A 382 -7.28 -22.65 -9.23
CA LEU A 382 -7.43 -21.25 -8.89
C LEU A 382 -7.73 -20.42 -10.14
N GLU A 383 -8.54 -19.38 -10.00
CA GLU A 383 -8.66 -18.34 -11.03
C GLU A 383 -7.48 -17.37 -10.87
N VAL A 384 -6.74 -17.14 -11.96
CA VAL A 384 -5.52 -16.32 -11.98
C VAL A 384 -5.70 -15.19 -13.00
N LEU A 385 -5.42 -13.97 -12.56
CA LEU A 385 -5.29 -12.79 -13.40
C LEU A 385 -3.86 -12.74 -13.93
N VAL A 386 -3.69 -12.85 -15.24
CA VAL A 386 -2.38 -12.81 -15.90
C VAL A 386 -1.85 -11.38 -15.90
N GLU A 387 -0.67 -11.17 -15.35
CA GLU A 387 -0.09 -9.83 -15.16
C GLU A 387 1.14 -9.57 -16.02
N GLY A 388 1.82 -10.63 -16.46
CA GLY A 388 3.01 -10.50 -17.26
C GLY A 388 3.47 -11.82 -17.85
N HIS A 389 4.64 -11.75 -18.49
CA HIS A 389 5.39 -12.89 -18.97
C HIS A 389 6.84 -12.76 -18.55
N THR A 390 7.47 -13.87 -18.20
CA THR A 390 8.92 -13.91 -17.93
C THR A 390 9.71 -13.64 -19.22
N ASP A 391 11.02 -13.48 -19.11
CA ASP A 391 11.90 -13.30 -20.26
C ASP A 391 11.86 -14.52 -21.23
N GLU A 392 11.54 -15.72 -20.69
CA GLU A 392 11.34 -16.94 -21.48
C GLU A 392 9.91 -17.04 -22.08
N GLY A 393 9.03 -16.10 -21.77
CA GLY A 393 7.67 -16.02 -22.30
C GLY A 393 6.63 -16.81 -21.50
N MET A 394 6.96 -17.33 -20.32
CA MET A 394 6.02 -18.01 -19.43
C MET A 394 5.09 -16.98 -18.74
N PRO A 395 3.75 -17.12 -18.85
CA PRO A 395 2.82 -16.22 -18.15
C PRO A 395 2.93 -16.36 -16.65
N TYR A 396 2.76 -15.23 -15.96
CA TYR A 396 2.58 -15.18 -14.51
C TYR A 396 1.47 -14.20 -14.13
N GLY A 397 0.95 -14.36 -12.93
CA GLY A 397 -0.09 -13.49 -12.43
C GLY A 397 -0.45 -13.79 -11.00
N ARG A 398 -1.63 -13.34 -10.57
CA ARG A 398 -2.11 -13.52 -9.20
C ARG A 398 -3.49 -14.20 -9.17
N SER A 399 -3.72 -15.00 -8.16
CA SER A 399 -5.07 -15.40 -7.78
C SER A 399 -5.66 -14.43 -6.75
N TYR A 400 -6.88 -14.72 -6.26
CA TYR A 400 -7.45 -13.95 -5.14
C TYR A 400 -6.56 -13.99 -3.89
N ARG A 401 -5.66 -14.96 -3.81
CA ARG A 401 -4.79 -15.21 -2.65
C ARG A 401 -3.61 -14.25 -2.54
N GLN A 402 -3.28 -13.55 -3.59
CA GLN A 402 -2.16 -12.62 -3.65
C GLN A 402 -2.65 -11.18 -3.87
N ALA A 403 -2.10 -10.22 -3.14
CA ALA A 403 -2.30 -8.80 -3.38
C ALA A 403 -1.16 -8.25 -4.26
N ASP A 404 -1.52 -7.30 -5.14
CA ASP A 404 -0.61 -6.62 -6.06
C ASP A 404 0.52 -5.91 -5.32
N ASP A 405 1.74 -5.99 -5.83
CA ASP A 405 2.97 -5.37 -5.31
C ASP A 405 3.41 -5.81 -3.89
N VAL A 406 2.73 -6.75 -3.25
CA VAL A 406 3.06 -7.14 -1.86
C VAL A 406 3.17 -8.63 -1.62
N ASP A 407 2.59 -9.46 -2.48
CA ASP A 407 2.62 -10.91 -2.39
C ASP A 407 3.18 -11.53 -3.69
N ASP A 408 3.45 -12.81 -3.65
CA ASP A 408 4.14 -13.56 -4.69
C ASP A 408 3.22 -13.95 -5.86
N ASN A 409 3.76 -14.65 -6.87
CA ASN A 409 3.10 -14.92 -8.14
C ASN A 409 2.65 -16.37 -8.29
N VAL A 410 1.75 -16.57 -9.27
CA VAL A 410 1.39 -17.87 -9.86
C VAL A 410 1.97 -17.92 -11.26
N TYR A 411 2.92 -18.81 -11.50
CA TYR A 411 3.51 -19.07 -12.83
C TYR A 411 2.71 -20.16 -13.54
N ILE A 412 2.51 -20.00 -14.85
CA ILE A 412 1.67 -20.92 -15.65
C ILE A 412 2.55 -21.62 -16.68
N GLU A 413 2.88 -22.90 -16.43
CA GLU A 413 3.71 -23.71 -17.34
C GLU A 413 2.94 -24.06 -18.62
N ASP A 414 3.67 -24.23 -19.70
CA ASP A 414 3.19 -24.67 -21.01
C ASP A 414 2.07 -23.82 -21.65
N ASP A 415 1.84 -22.60 -21.11
CA ASP A 415 0.88 -21.66 -21.67
C ASP A 415 1.58 -20.64 -22.58
N THR A 416 1.17 -20.61 -23.83
CA THR A 416 1.64 -19.66 -24.86
C THR A 416 0.52 -18.78 -25.39
N THR A 417 -0.66 -18.84 -24.78
CA THR A 417 -1.90 -18.27 -25.35
C THR A 417 -2.47 -17.13 -24.50
N SER A 418 -2.29 -17.17 -23.18
CA SER A 418 -2.82 -16.19 -22.25
C SER A 418 -2.15 -14.83 -22.40
N LYS A 419 -2.94 -13.79 -22.31
CA LYS A 419 -2.52 -12.40 -22.44
C LYS A 419 -2.64 -11.67 -21.11
N VAL A 420 -1.83 -10.64 -20.94
CA VAL A 420 -1.94 -9.73 -19.79
C VAL A 420 -3.37 -9.18 -19.69
N GLY A 421 -3.99 -9.32 -18.52
CA GLY A 421 -5.37 -8.96 -18.22
C GLY A 421 -6.39 -10.11 -18.37
N ASP A 422 -5.98 -11.27 -18.90
CA ASP A 422 -6.86 -12.45 -18.96
C ASP A 422 -7.07 -13.06 -17.57
N MET A 423 -8.29 -13.55 -17.33
CA MET A 423 -8.62 -14.36 -16.15
C MET A 423 -8.68 -15.82 -16.59
N VAL A 424 -7.75 -16.63 -16.09
CA VAL A 424 -7.60 -18.04 -16.50
C VAL A 424 -7.71 -18.98 -15.30
N LYS A 425 -8.15 -20.20 -15.53
CA LYS A 425 -8.16 -21.25 -14.51
C LYS A 425 -6.86 -22.02 -14.55
N VAL A 426 -6.17 -22.07 -13.42
CA VAL A 426 -4.86 -22.72 -13.26
C VAL A 426 -4.96 -23.83 -12.22
N ARG A 427 -4.60 -25.03 -12.58
CA ARG A 427 -4.39 -26.15 -11.66
C ARG A 427 -3.01 -26.03 -11.06
N ILE A 428 -2.91 -25.86 -9.76
CA ILE A 428 -1.63 -25.76 -9.06
C ILE A 428 -0.95 -27.12 -9.07
N LEU A 429 0.26 -27.18 -9.59
CA LEU A 429 1.12 -28.35 -9.65
C LEU A 429 2.08 -28.40 -8.48
N GLN A 430 2.64 -27.26 -8.09
CA GLN A 430 3.64 -27.16 -7.04
C GLN A 430 3.54 -25.85 -6.27
N GLY A 431 3.63 -25.94 -4.94
CA GLY A 431 3.73 -24.79 -4.03
C GLY A 431 5.14 -24.65 -3.48
N PHE A 432 5.72 -23.46 -3.67
CA PHE A 432 7.02 -23.07 -3.13
C PHE A 432 6.84 -22.16 -1.89
N THR A 433 7.94 -21.69 -1.34
CA THR A 433 7.92 -20.76 -0.18
C THR A 433 7.16 -19.48 -0.50
N GLU A 434 7.39 -18.93 -1.68
CA GLU A 434 6.85 -17.66 -2.13
C GLU A 434 5.84 -17.90 -3.27
N ASP A 435 6.23 -18.51 -4.35
CA ASP A 435 5.44 -18.66 -5.57
C ASP A 435 4.64 -19.97 -5.66
N LEU A 436 3.68 -19.97 -6.56
CA LEU A 436 2.94 -21.14 -7.02
C LEU A 436 3.28 -21.41 -8.50
N VAL A 437 3.31 -22.69 -8.87
CA VAL A 437 3.44 -23.10 -10.27
C VAL A 437 2.26 -24.00 -10.62
N GLY A 438 1.67 -23.78 -11.78
CA GLY A 438 0.53 -24.54 -12.27
C GLY A 438 0.45 -24.61 -13.78
N GLU A 439 -0.58 -25.25 -14.28
CA GLU A 439 -0.92 -25.40 -15.70
C GLU A 439 -2.35 -24.93 -15.96
N LEU A 440 -2.66 -24.56 -17.21
CA LEU A 440 -4.05 -24.27 -17.58
C LEU A 440 -4.95 -25.46 -17.29
N ALA A 441 -6.02 -25.24 -16.53
CA ALA A 441 -6.99 -26.29 -16.26
C ALA A 441 -7.95 -26.41 -17.44
N ASP A 442 -8.08 -27.63 -17.97
CA ASP A 442 -9.17 -27.95 -18.90
C ASP A 442 -10.52 -27.73 -18.23
N VAL A 443 -11.37 -26.89 -18.82
CA VAL A 443 -12.70 -26.51 -18.29
C VAL A 443 -13.78 -27.34 -18.95
#